data_fda83453e0005ce9ab2dace69cb1c706
#
_entry.id   fda83453e0005ce9ab2dace69cb1c706
#
_cell.length_a   1.000
_cell.length_b   1.000
_cell.length_c   1.000
_cell.angle_alpha   90.00
_cell.angle_beta   90.00
_cell.angle_gamma   90.00
#
_symmetry.space_group_name_H-M   'P 1'
#
loop_
_entity.id
_entity.type
_entity.pdbx_description
1 polymer ?
#
loop_
_entity_poly.entity_id
_entity_poly.type
_entity_poly.pdbx_seq_one_letter_code
_entity_poly.pdbx_strand_id
1 'polypeptide(L)'
;MKKIFFLLAISFGMLVSAQKNNAKFNGKHHEDKKNYIHHFEKMTHEEKMAFIQQLSVNKIIKELGLSGEKKDTVEKLLSEYFKEQREIKAFKSMGAHENLTDEEALRKINLGFEVAQKVLDNRKFYSKKLLEHLSPQQVLKIYKIEKDIKNSFKHKYDKDKHKTK
;
A
#
# COMPACT_ATOMS: atom_id res chain seq x y z
N MET A 1 4.78 -52.29 19.08
CA MET A 1 4.99 -51.52 17.83
C MET A 1 5.12 -50.02 18.21
N LYS A 2 6.38 -49.52 18.27
CA LYS A 2 6.70 -48.13 18.69
C LYS A 2 6.64 -47.24 17.45
N LYS A 3 5.70 -46.29 17.40
CA LYS A 3 5.68 -45.25 16.35
C LYS A 3 6.53 -44.06 16.81
N ILE A 4 7.64 -43.87 16.13
CA ILE A 4 8.57 -42.77 16.30
C ILE A 4 8.00 -41.55 15.56
N PHE A 5 7.61 -40.51 16.29
CA PHE A 5 7.27 -39.19 15.74
C PHE A 5 8.58 -38.44 15.45
N PHE A 6 8.87 -38.24 14.17
CA PHE A 6 9.97 -37.36 13.71
C PHE A 6 9.46 -35.93 13.71
N LEU A 7 9.92 -35.16 14.69
CA LEU A 7 9.71 -33.70 14.77
C LEU A 7 10.78 -33.04 13.90
N LEU A 8 10.40 -32.63 12.72
CA LEU A 8 11.26 -31.86 11.81
C LEU A 8 11.09 -30.38 12.16
N ALA A 9 11.99 -29.88 13.02
CA ALA A 9 12.12 -28.46 13.30
C ALA A 9 12.86 -27.81 12.13
N ILE A 10 12.12 -27.19 11.23
CA ILE A 10 12.70 -26.30 10.20
C ILE A 10 12.88 -24.93 10.84
N SER A 11 14.07 -24.68 11.35
CA SER A 11 14.52 -23.35 11.74
C SER A 11 14.84 -22.55 10.49
N PHE A 12 13.87 -21.79 9.99
CA PHE A 12 14.10 -20.82 8.92
C PHE A 12 14.54 -19.51 9.54
N GLY A 13 15.83 -19.42 9.81
CA GLY A 13 16.50 -18.19 10.22
C GLY A 13 16.67 -17.26 9.02
N MET A 14 15.67 -16.44 8.70
CA MET A 14 15.90 -15.28 7.86
C MET A 14 16.32 -14.10 8.73
N LEU A 15 17.62 -13.83 8.74
CA LEU A 15 18.19 -12.55 9.12
C LEU A 15 17.73 -11.49 8.11
N VAL A 16 16.60 -10.86 8.39
CA VAL A 16 16.25 -9.60 7.74
C VAL A 16 17.01 -8.51 8.48
N SER A 17 18.15 -8.11 7.94
CA SER A 17 18.82 -6.87 8.34
C SER A 17 17.93 -5.69 7.94
N ALA A 18 16.99 -5.35 8.80
CA ALA A 18 16.24 -4.11 8.70
C ALA A 18 17.21 -2.97 9.04
N GLN A 19 17.81 -2.38 8.02
CA GLN A 19 18.47 -1.07 8.15
C GLN A 19 17.43 -0.06 8.62
N LYS A 20 17.47 0.24 9.93
CA LYS A 20 16.74 1.36 10.54
C LYS A 20 17.32 2.68 10.02
N ASN A 21 16.88 3.15 8.89
CA ASN A 21 16.99 4.55 8.52
C ASN A 21 15.83 5.31 9.15
N ASN A 22 15.93 5.55 10.47
CA ASN A 22 15.14 6.53 11.18
C ASN A 22 15.60 7.93 10.75
N ALA A 23 15.15 8.41 9.61
CA ALA A 23 15.21 9.83 9.30
C ALA A 23 14.25 10.57 10.24
N LYS A 24 14.79 11.10 11.33
CA LYS A 24 14.07 12.05 12.20
C LYS A 24 13.65 13.26 11.37
N PHE A 25 12.37 13.36 11.11
CA PHE A 25 11.74 14.49 10.44
C PHE A 25 11.64 15.66 11.42
N ASN A 26 12.74 16.43 11.58
CA ASN A 26 12.74 17.70 12.27
C ASN A 26 12.70 18.84 11.25
N GLY A 27 11.66 19.66 11.34
CA GLY A 27 11.29 20.69 10.39
C GLY A 27 12.35 21.76 10.11
N LYS A 28 12.84 21.76 8.88
CA LYS A 28 13.30 22.94 8.14
C LYS A 28 12.58 22.92 6.80
N HIS A 29 11.58 23.77 6.66
CA HIS A 29 10.41 23.53 5.80
C HIS A 29 10.55 23.86 4.30
N HIS A 30 11.68 24.31 3.77
CA HIS A 30 11.77 24.74 2.36
C HIS A 30 12.83 24.04 1.49
N GLU A 31 13.98 23.72 2.02
CA GLU A 31 15.04 23.00 1.28
C GLU A 31 14.75 21.50 1.14
N ASP A 32 14.19 20.90 2.20
CA ASP A 32 13.83 19.50 2.23
C ASP A 32 12.78 19.14 1.16
N LYS A 33 11.83 20.05 0.88
CA LYS A 33 10.75 19.79 -0.07
C LYS A 33 11.24 19.65 -1.52
N LYS A 34 12.25 20.42 -1.93
CA LYS A 34 12.86 20.30 -3.27
C LYS A 34 13.66 19.01 -3.41
N ASN A 35 14.42 18.63 -2.38
CA ASN A 35 15.19 17.39 -2.35
C ASN A 35 14.28 16.15 -2.38
N TYR A 36 13.14 16.16 -1.68
CA TYR A 36 12.15 15.08 -1.72
C TYR A 36 11.51 14.91 -3.10
N ILE A 37 11.16 16.02 -3.77
CA ILE A 37 10.56 15.97 -5.11
C ILE A 37 11.57 15.39 -6.11
N HIS A 38 12.81 15.85 -6.08
CA HIS A 38 13.86 15.38 -6.99
C HIS A 38 14.23 13.90 -6.75
N HIS A 39 14.23 13.46 -5.50
CA HIS A 39 14.45 12.05 -5.17
C HIS A 39 13.28 11.17 -5.64
N PHE A 40 12.04 11.62 -5.42
CA PHE A 40 10.84 10.91 -5.88
C PHE A 40 10.79 10.76 -7.40
N GLU A 41 11.22 11.76 -8.17
CA GLU A 41 11.26 11.70 -9.63
C GLU A 41 12.18 10.60 -10.16
N LYS A 42 13.30 10.34 -9.47
CA LYS A 42 14.29 9.31 -9.83
C LYS A 42 13.91 7.89 -9.41
N MET A 43 12.91 7.73 -8.54
CA MET A 43 12.46 6.42 -8.09
C MET A 43 11.82 5.63 -9.23
N THR A 44 12.03 4.33 -9.23
CA THR A 44 11.27 3.38 -10.05
C THR A 44 9.78 3.43 -9.71
N HIS A 45 8.94 2.85 -10.54
CA HIS A 45 7.49 2.79 -10.25
C HIS A 45 7.21 2.07 -8.92
N GLU A 46 7.91 0.97 -8.64
CA GLU A 46 7.75 0.22 -7.39
C GLU A 46 8.20 1.02 -6.17
N GLU A 47 9.33 1.70 -6.24
CA GLU A 47 9.81 2.55 -5.16
C GLU A 47 8.85 3.71 -4.89
N LYS A 48 8.30 4.34 -5.92
CA LYS A 48 7.26 5.38 -5.80
C LYS A 48 6.03 4.85 -5.07
N MET A 49 5.56 3.67 -5.44
CA MET A 49 4.39 3.06 -4.82
C MET A 49 4.65 2.66 -3.37
N ALA A 50 5.82 2.12 -3.05
CA ALA A 50 6.22 1.80 -1.69
C ALA A 50 6.34 3.07 -0.82
N PHE A 51 6.90 4.16 -1.37
CA PHE A 51 7.01 5.45 -0.70
C PHE A 51 5.63 6.06 -0.40
N ILE A 52 4.71 6.06 -1.38
CA ILE A 52 3.33 6.53 -1.19
C ILE A 52 2.61 5.70 -0.12
N GLN A 53 2.82 4.39 -0.11
CA GLN A 53 2.28 3.50 0.91
C GLN A 53 2.77 3.89 2.31
N GLN A 54 4.08 4.07 2.49
CA GLN A 54 4.65 4.44 3.78
C GLN A 54 4.14 5.82 4.25
N LEU A 55 4.06 6.79 3.34
CA LEU A 55 3.45 8.09 3.65
C LEU A 55 1.99 7.95 4.09
N SER A 56 1.23 7.06 3.46
CA SER A 56 -0.16 6.80 3.81
C SER A 56 -0.29 6.23 5.21
N VAL A 57 0.51 5.22 5.55
CA VAL A 57 0.55 4.62 6.89
C VAL A 57 0.91 5.67 7.93
N ASN A 58 2.01 6.41 7.73
CA ASN A 58 2.46 7.44 8.67
C ASN A 58 1.40 8.52 8.90
N LYS A 59 0.73 8.97 7.83
CA LYS A 59 -0.35 9.95 7.92
C LYS A 59 -1.53 9.41 8.71
N ILE A 60 -1.96 8.16 8.45
CA ILE A 60 -3.06 7.52 9.16
C ILE A 60 -2.74 7.40 10.66
N ILE A 61 -1.57 6.88 11.01
CA ILE A 61 -1.13 6.72 12.40
C ILE A 61 -1.14 8.08 13.13
N LYS A 62 -0.59 9.12 12.49
CA LYS A 62 -0.56 10.47 13.04
C LYS A 62 -1.96 11.05 13.24
N GLU A 63 -2.84 10.94 12.24
CA GLU A 63 -4.18 11.53 12.29
C GLU A 63 -5.14 10.77 13.25
N LEU A 64 -4.86 9.50 13.52
CA LEU A 64 -5.58 8.73 14.53
C LEU A 64 -5.01 8.90 15.94
N GLY A 65 -3.85 9.57 16.09
CA GLY A 65 -3.19 9.78 17.38
C GLY A 65 -2.75 8.48 18.05
N LEU A 66 -2.36 7.47 17.26
CA LEU A 66 -1.98 6.16 17.79
C LEU A 66 -0.56 6.17 18.36
N SER A 67 -0.37 5.49 19.49
CA SER A 67 0.93 5.34 20.17
C SER A 67 1.08 3.96 20.80
N GLY A 68 2.31 3.59 21.19
CA GLY A 68 2.63 2.33 21.85
C GLY A 68 2.28 1.11 21.00
N GLU A 69 1.99 0.00 21.65
CA GLU A 69 1.69 -1.30 21.03
C GLU A 69 0.54 -1.24 20.02
N LYS A 70 -0.50 -0.43 20.32
CA LYS A 70 -1.62 -0.22 19.41
C LYS A 70 -1.18 0.40 18.08
N LYS A 71 -0.25 1.38 18.12
CA LYS A 71 0.34 1.95 16.91
C LYS A 71 1.05 0.88 16.10
N ASP A 72 1.91 0.09 16.73
CA ASP A 72 2.74 -0.90 16.04
C ASP A 72 1.88 -1.98 15.38
N THR A 73 0.82 -2.43 16.07
CA THR A 73 -0.15 -3.40 15.53
C THR A 73 -0.89 -2.83 14.31
N VAL A 74 -1.42 -1.61 14.42
CA VAL A 74 -2.18 -0.98 13.33
C VAL A 74 -1.27 -0.62 12.16
N GLU A 75 -0.04 -0.17 12.41
CA GLU A 75 0.96 0.11 11.39
C GLU A 75 1.29 -1.13 10.57
N LYS A 76 1.47 -2.28 11.23
CA LYS A 76 1.68 -3.58 10.56
C LYS A 76 0.48 -3.96 9.69
N LEU A 77 -0.74 -3.92 10.24
CA LEU A 77 -1.96 -4.26 9.50
C LEU A 77 -2.18 -3.36 8.27
N LEU A 78 -1.92 -2.06 8.39
CA LEU A 78 -2.02 -1.12 7.28
C LEU A 78 -0.95 -1.37 6.21
N SER A 79 0.27 -1.71 6.63
CA SER A 79 1.38 -2.02 5.71
C SER A 79 1.08 -3.27 4.88
N GLU A 80 0.56 -4.33 5.52
CA GLU A 80 0.10 -5.55 4.86
C GLU A 80 -1.07 -5.27 3.91
N TYR A 81 -2.10 -4.54 4.37
CA TYR A 81 -3.25 -4.13 3.56
C TYR A 81 -2.84 -3.41 2.27
N PHE A 82 -1.99 -2.39 2.38
CA PHE A 82 -1.55 -1.64 1.21
C PHE A 82 -0.65 -2.45 0.27
N LYS A 83 0.19 -3.33 0.81
CA LYS A 83 1.02 -4.23 0.03
C LYS A 83 0.16 -5.17 -0.83
N GLU A 84 -0.79 -5.87 -0.21
CA GLU A 84 -1.70 -6.77 -0.93
C GLU A 84 -2.57 -6.02 -1.95
N GLN A 85 -3.08 -4.83 -1.60
CA GLN A 85 -3.81 -3.98 -2.53
C GLN A 85 -2.99 -3.64 -3.78
N ARG A 86 -1.70 -3.40 -3.64
CA ARG A 86 -0.80 -3.12 -4.75
C ARG A 86 -0.60 -4.35 -5.62
N GLU A 87 -0.34 -5.50 -5.01
CA GLU A 87 -0.17 -6.77 -5.72
C GLU A 87 -1.41 -7.13 -6.52
N ILE A 88 -2.61 -7.02 -5.93
CA ILE A 88 -3.87 -7.25 -6.64
C ILE A 88 -4.03 -6.30 -7.84
N LYS A 89 -3.66 -5.03 -7.71
CA LYS A 89 -3.81 -4.05 -8.79
C LYS A 89 -2.75 -4.20 -9.89
N ALA A 90 -1.59 -4.76 -9.60
CA ALA A 90 -0.56 -5.03 -10.60
C ALA A 90 -1.07 -5.96 -11.71
N PHE A 91 -1.98 -6.88 -11.41
CA PHE A 91 -2.64 -7.73 -12.42
C PHE A 91 -3.50 -6.96 -13.42
N LYS A 92 -3.96 -5.74 -13.10
CA LYS A 92 -4.80 -4.94 -14.00
C LYS A 92 -4.02 -4.25 -15.11
N SER A 93 -2.71 -4.05 -14.96
CA SER A 93 -1.90 -3.25 -15.90
C SER A 93 -1.41 -4.03 -17.12
N MET A 94 -1.83 -5.27 -17.32
CA MET A 94 -1.41 -6.11 -18.44
C MET A 94 -2.07 -5.68 -19.75
N GLY A 95 -1.33 -4.88 -20.53
CA GLY A 95 -1.54 -4.66 -21.97
C GLY A 95 -2.32 -3.40 -22.37
N ALA A 96 -1.99 -2.90 -23.55
CA ALA A 96 -2.65 -1.77 -24.21
C ALA A 96 -4.13 -2.10 -24.52
N HIS A 97 -4.95 -1.02 -24.62
CA HIS A 97 -6.40 -1.14 -24.91
C HIS A 97 -6.71 -1.02 -26.42
N GLU A 98 -5.69 -0.85 -27.26
CA GLU A 98 -5.85 -0.59 -28.68
C GLU A 98 -5.79 -1.91 -29.47
N ASN A 99 -6.69 -2.08 -30.42
CA ASN A 99 -6.76 -3.20 -31.36
C ASN A 99 -6.96 -4.61 -30.73
N LEU A 100 -7.80 -4.71 -29.70
CA LEU A 100 -8.17 -6.00 -29.11
C LEU A 100 -9.25 -6.70 -29.96
N THR A 101 -9.14 -8.01 -30.06
CA THR A 101 -10.27 -8.84 -30.52
C THR A 101 -11.40 -8.84 -29.48
N ASP A 102 -12.62 -9.22 -29.89
CA ASP A 102 -13.75 -9.33 -28.97
C ASP A 102 -13.49 -10.30 -27.81
N GLU A 103 -12.78 -11.39 -28.07
CA GLU A 103 -12.39 -12.35 -27.03
C GLU A 103 -11.39 -11.77 -26.03
N GLU A 104 -10.42 -10.99 -26.50
CA GLU A 104 -9.45 -10.31 -25.63
C GLU A 104 -10.13 -9.22 -24.82
N ALA A 105 -11.04 -8.49 -25.43
CA ALA A 105 -11.84 -7.48 -24.74
C ALA A 105 -12.70 -8.12 -23.62
N LEU A 106 -13.37 -9.26 -23.91
CA LEU A 106 -14.14 -9.99 -22.91
C LEU A 106 -13.27 -10.52 -21.77
N ARG A 107 -12.10 -11.07 -22.08
CA ARG A 107 -11.13 -11.51 -21.05
C ARG A 107 -10.71 -10.34 -20.15
N LYS A 108 -10.45 -9.15 -20.72
CA LYS A 108 -10.09 -7.95 -19.93
C LYS A 108 -11.24 -7.46 -19.07
N ILE A 109 -12.47 -7.50 -19.55
CA ILE A 109 -13.66 -7.17 -18.75
C ILE A 109 -13.76 -8.10 -17.54
N ASN A 110 -13.68 -9.41 -17.76
CA ASN A 110 -13.76 -10.40 -16.69
C ASN A 110 -12.62 -10.26 -15.68
N LEU A 111 -11.38 -10.08 -16.15
CA LEU A 111 -10.23 -9.79 -15.28
C LEU A 111 -10.45 -8.50 -14.45
N GLY A 112 -11.08 -7.48 -15.05
CA GLY A 112 -11.46 -6.26 -14.34
C GLY A 112 -12.40 -6.52 -13.16
N PHE A 113 -13.40 -7.38 -13.33
CA PHE A 113 -14.32 -7.80 -12.26
C PHE A 113 -13.61 -8.64 -11.19
N GLU A 114 -12.77 -9.60 -11.59
CA GLU A 114 -11.99 -10.39 -10.64
C GLU A 114 -11.08 -9.52 -9.76
N VAL A 115 -10.36 -8.59 -10.37
CA VAL A 115 -9.50 -7.64 -9.63
C VAL A 115 -10.34 -6.77 -8.69
N ALA A 116 -11.50 -6.28 -9.14
CA ALA A 116 -12.38 -5.46 -8.30
C ALA A 116 -12.89 -6.27 -7.09
N GLN A 117 -13.26 -7.53 -7.30
CA GLN A 117 -13.69 -8.43 -6.23
C GLN A 117 -12.55 -8.69 -5.24
N LYS A 118 -11.35 -9.02 -5.70
CA LYS A 118 -10.18 -9.23 -4.84
C LYS A 118 -9.85 -7.97 -4.01
N VAL A 119 -9.93 -6.78 -4.61
CA VAL A 119 -9.75 -5.51 -3.90
C VAL A 119 -10.79 -5.33 -2.79
N LEU A 120 -12.05 -5.67 -3.07
CA LEU A 120 -13.14 -5.58 -2.08
C LEU A 120 -12.93 -6.59 -0.93
N ASP A 121 -12.54 -7.81 -1.25
CA ASP A 121 -12.33 -8.87 -0.26
C ASP A 121 -11.14 -8.56 0.64
N ASN A 122 -10.03 -8.09 0.08
CA ASN A 122 -8.90 -7.59 0.84
C ASN A 122 -9.33 -6.46 1.80
N ARG A 123 -10.11 -5.49 1.31
CA ARG A 123 -10.62 -4.40 2.17
C ARG A 123 -11.50 -4.92 3.30
N LYS A 124 -12.39 -5.85 3.03
CA LYS A 124 -13.24 -6.49 4.06
C LYS A 124 -12.41 -7.24 5.11
N PHE A 125 -11.41 -7.98 4.66
CA PHE A 125 -10.54 -8.77 5.54
C PHE A 125 -9.77 -7.86 6.51
N TYR A 126 -9.09 -6.83 5.99
CA TYR A 126 -8.34 -5.90 6.85
C TYR A 126 -9.26 -4.99 7.68
N SER A 127 -10.48 -4.68 7.20
CA SER A 127 -11.46 -3.98 8.03
C SER A 127 -11.78 -4.75 9.31
N LYS A 128 -12.02 -6.07 9.19
CA LYS A 128 -12.30 -6.91 10.36
C LYS A 128 -11.13 -6.90 11.35
N LYS A 129 -9.91 -7.09 10.85
CA LYS A 129 -8.70 -7.05 11.69
C LYS A 129 -8.50 -5.69 12.36
N LEU A 130 -8.71 -4.59 11.63
CA LEU A 130 -8.57 -3.24 12.18
C LEU A 130 -9.65 -2.96 13.26
N LEU A 131 -10.87 -3.48 13.10
CA LEU A 131 -11.94 -3.31 14.08
C LEU A 131 -11.68 -4.03 15.41
N GLU A 132 -10.74 -4.98 15.48
CA GLU A 132 -10.28 -5.58 16.74
C GLU A 132 -9.48 -4.58 17.60
N HIS A 133 -8.92 -3.54 16.98
CA HIS A 133 -8.03 -2.55 17.61
C HIS A 133 -8.57 -1.11 17.56
N LEU A 134 -9.47 -0.81 16.63
CA LEU A 134 -9.97 0.52 16.32
C LEU A 134 -11.50 0.57 16.37
N SER A 135 -12.04 1.75 16.69
CA SER A 135 -13.48 1.98 16.56
C SER A 135 -13.90 2.01 15.08
N PRO A 136 -15.19 1.74 14.77
CA PRO A 136 -15.69 1.87 13.40
C PRO A 136 -15.46 3.25 12.79
N GLN A 137 -15.54 4.30 13.59
CA GLN A 137 -15.28 5.68 13.14
C GLN A 137 -13.80 5.88 12.74
N GLN A 138 -12.87 5.27 13.51
CA GLN A 138 -11.45 5.32 13.17
C GLN A 138 -11.15 4.56 11.87
N VAL A 139 -11.79 3.40 11.65
CA VAL A 139 -11.65 2.64 10.40
C VAL A 139 -12.22 3.43 9.20
N LEU A 140 -13.38 4.07 9.35
CA LEU A 140 -13.91 4.97 8.31
C LEU A 140 -12.97 6.15 8.01
N LYS A 141 -12.33 6.70 9.04
CA LYS A 141 -11.34 7.78 8.86
C LYS A 141 -10.12 7.30 8.06
N ILE A 142 -9.67 6.04 8.26
CA ILE A 142 -8.59 5.43 7.43
C ILE A 142 -8.97 5.48 5.95
N TYR A 143 -10.17 5.03 5.58
CA TYR A 143 -10.61 5.01 4.17
C TYR A 143 -10.75 6.41 3.57
N LYS A 144 -11.16 7.39 4.38
CA LYS A 144 -11.18 8.79 3.95
C LYS A 144 -9.76 9.28 3.64
N ILE A 145 -8.82 9.04 4.54
CA ILE A 145 -7.41 9.45 4.36
C ILE A 145 -6.80 8.77 3.13
N GLU A 146 -7.05 7.46 2.93
CA GLU A 146 -6.63 6.72 1.73
C GLU A 146 -7.14 7.38 0.45
N LYS A 147 -8.43 7.72 0.40
CA LYS A 147 -9.06 8.40 -0.74
C LYS A 147 -8.44 9.77 -1.01
N ASP A 148 -8.22 10.56 0.04
CA ASP A 148 -7.67 11.91 -0.06
C ASP A 148 -6.22 11.88 -0.58
N ILE A 149 -5.40 10.95 -0.10
CA ILE A 149 -4.05 10.73 -0.58
C ILE A 149 -4.07 10.36 -2.07
N LYS A 150 -4.88 9.38 -2.45
CA LYS A 150 -5.01 8.94 -3.84
C LYS A 150 -5.42 10.09 -4.77
N ASN A 151 -6.38 10.90 -4.37
CA ASN A 151 -6.82 12.06 -5.14
C ASN A 151 -5.71 13.11 -5.28
N SER A 152 -4.97 13.38 -4.21
CA SER A 152 -3.86 14.33 -4.21
C SER A 152 -2.76 13.94 -5.20
N PHE A 153 -2.43 12.64 -5.28
CA PHE A 153 -1.46 12.15 -6.25
C PHE A 153 -1.99 12.21 -7.68
N LYS A 154 -3.26 11.85 -7.91
CA LYS A 154 -3.88 11.93 -9.24
C LYS A 154 -3.83 13.36 -9.80
N HIS A 155 -4.26 14.35 -9.03
CA HIS A 155 -4.25 15.75 -9.45
C HIS A 155 -2.84 16.28 -9.79
N LYS A 156 -1.82 15.79 -9.11
CA LYS A 156 -0.44 16.19 -9.39
C LYS A 156 0.04 15.61 -10.72
N TYR A 157 -0.25 14.32 -10.99
CA TYR A 157 0.09 13.67 -12.26
C TYR A 157 -0.60 14.32 -13.47
N ASP A 158 -1.88 14.69 -13.33
CA ASP A 158 -2.65 15.31 -14.41
C ASP A 158 -2.11 16.72 -14.75
N LYS A 159 -1.67 17.49 -13.74
CA LYS A 159 -1.06 18.81 -13.95
C LYS A 159 0.30 18.75 -14.66
N ASP A 160 1.10 17.75 -14.40
CA ASP A 160 2.42 17.60 -15.01
C ASP A 160 2.32 17.19 -16.49
N LYS A 161 1.30 16.39 -16.87
CA LYS A 161 1.02 16.05 -18.29
C LYS A 161 0.60 17.25 -19.15
N HIS A 162 -0.04 18.27 -18.54
CA HIS A 162 -0.46 19.48 -19.26
C HIS A 162 0.62 20.55 -19.38
N LYS A 163 1.75 20.43 -18.68
CA LYS A 163 2.88 21.35 -18.77
C LYS A 163 3.92 20.95 -19.82
N THR A 164 3.84 19.74 -20.36
CA THR A 164 4.77 19.19 -21.37
C THR A 164 4.17 19.17 -22.78
N LYS A 165 3.09 19.89 -23.01
CA LYS A 165 2.55 20.25 -24.33
C LYS A 165 2.68 21.75 -24.53
#